data_72f8900b9cef32d401224be94655a008
#
_entry.id   72f8900b9cef32d401224be94655a008
#
_cell.length_a   1.000
_cell.length_b   1.000
_cell.length_c   1.000
_cell.angle_alpha   90.00
_cell.angle_beta   90.00
_cell.angle_gamma   90.00
#
_symmetry.space_group_name_H-M   'P 1'
#
loop_
_entity.id
_entity.type
_entity.pdbx_description
1 polymer ?
#
loop_
_entity_poly.entity_id
_entity_poly.type
_entity_poly.pdbx_seq_one_letter_code
_entity_poly.pdbx_strand_id
1 'polypeptide(L)'
;TAGDGICLWQGDITTLAADAVVNAANSALLGCFVPCHRCIDNAIHTYAGIQMRLACHEIMRRQGHAELVGGAKITSAFNLPSRYVIHTVGPIVDGEPTGRDCAELASCYRSCLKLAKENKLRSVAFCCISTGEFRFPNEAAAKIAVETVREFLREKNAGMRVIFNVFKDIDREIYAKLLR
;
A
#
# COMPACT_ATOMS: atom_id res chain seq x y z
N THR A 1 -2.53 -4.68 -19.15
CA THR A 1 -2.90 -3.28 -18.86
C THR A 1 -4.34 -3.11 -19.26
N ALA A 2 -5.25 -2.91 -18.31
CA ALA A 2 -6.59 -2.42 -18.64
C ALA A 2 -6.45 -0.97 -19.16
N GLY A 3 -7.30 -0.53 -20.09
CA GLY A 3 -7.22 0.80 -20.71
C GLY A 3 -7.47 1.99 -19.77
N ASP A 4 -7.65 1.72 -18.48
CA ASP A 4 -7.93 2.67 -17.39
C ASP A 4 -6.68 3.08 -16.57
N GLY A 5 -5.47 2.75 -17.04
CA GLY A 5 -4.22 3.06 -16.32
C GLY A 5 -3.88 2.09 -15.19
N ILE A 6 -4.62 0.99 -15.05
CA ILE A 6 -4.39 -0.03 -14.02
C ILE A 6 -3.62 -1.22 -14.60
N CYS A 7 -2.63 -1.70 -13.86
CA CYS A 7 -1.82 -2.87 -14.19
C CYS A 7 -1.85 -3.88 -13.05
N LEU A 8 -1.77 -5.16 -13.39
CA LEU A 8 -1.50 -6.25 -12.45
C LEU A 8 -0.06 -6.73 -12.68
N TRP A 9 0.70 -6.84 -11.61
CA TRP A 9 2.07 -7.36 -11.65
C TRP A 9 2.31 -8.30 -10.48
N GLN A 10 2.87 -9.48 -10.77
CA GLN A 10 3.22 -10.46 -9.74
C GLN A 10 4.72 -10.48 -9.53
N GLY A 11 5.15 -10.29 -8.30
CA GLY A 11 6.56 -10.32 -7.93
C GLY A 11 6.84 -9.60 -6.61
N ASP A 12 8.11 -9.44 -6.31
CA ASP A 12 8.58 -8.75 -5.11
C ASP A 12 8.53 -7.22 -5.32
N ILE A 13 7.64 -6.55 -4.63
CA ILE A 13 7.44 -5.10 -4.74
C ILE A 13 8.71 -4.28 -4.45
N THR A 14 9.64 -4.84 -3.67
CA THR A 14 10.91 -4.16 -3.34
C THR A 14 11.86 -4.04 -4.53
N THR A 15 11.59 -4.77 -5.60
CA THR A 15 12.36 -4.71 -6.85
C THR A 15 11.74 -3.81 -7.92
N LEU A 16 10.58 -3.21 -7.63
CA LEU A 16 9.80 -2.49 -8.63
C LEU A 16 10.22 -1.02 -8.73
N ALA A 17 10.64 -0.61 -9.92
CA ALA A 17 11.02 0.76 -10.22
C ALA A 17 9.78 1.61 -10.60
N ALA A 18 8.89 1.86 -9.64
CA ALA A 18 7.79 2.80 -9.76
C ALA A 18 8.15 4.16 -9.14
N ASP A 19 7.34 5.22 -9.37
CA ASP A 19 7.55 6.46 -8.62
C ASP A 19 7.34 6.23 -7.12
N ALA A 20 6.32 5.45 -6.74
CA ALA A 20 6.17 5.01 -5.36
C ALA A 20 5.72 3.56 -5.25
N VAL A 21 6.15 2.89 -4.18
CA VAL A 21 5.59 1.63 -3.70
C VAL A 21 4.86 1.87 -2.39
N VAL A 22 3.76 1.16 -2.15
CA VAL A 22 2.97 1.29 -0.92
C VAL A 22 3.38 0.20 0.06
N ASN A 23 3.67 0.63 1.28
CA ASN A 23 3.95 -0.22 2.43
C ASN A 23 2.70 -0.34 3.31
N ALA A 24 2.26 -1.57 3.57
CA ALA A 24 1.24 -1.87 4.58
C ALA A 24 1.93 -1.91 5.97
N ALA A 25 2.01 -0.75 6.60
CA ALA A 25 2.71 -0.53 7.84
C ALA A 25 1.84 -0.82 9.07
N ASN A 26 2.46 -0.88 10.24
CA ASN A 26 1.79 -0.77 11.53
C ASN A 26 1.68 0.69 11.98
N SER A 27 0.91 0.96 13.02
CA SER A 27 0.63 2.32 13.51
C SER A 27 1.86 3.08 14.04
N ALA A 28 2.96 2.39 14.35
CA ALA A 28 4.21 3.02 14.74
C ALA A 28 5.03 3.51 13.54
N LEU A 29 4.77 3.02 12.33
CA LEU A 29 5.51 3.26 11.07
C LEU A 29 7.01 2.92 11.12
N LEU A 30 7.48 2.25 12.15
CA LEU A 30 8.91 1.97 12.36
C LEU A 30 9.37 0.64 11.75
N GLY A 31 8.50 -0.03 11.01
CA GLY A 31 8.74 -1.34 10.44
C GLY A 31 8.40 -2.48 11.40
N CYS A 32 8.46 -3.69 10.90
CA CYS A 32 8.28 -4.90 11.70
C CYS A 32 9.61 -5.32 12.32
N PHE A 33 9.63 -5.47 13.66
CA PHE A 33 10.81 -5.90 14.42
C PHE A 33 10.88 -7.40 14.67
N VAL A 34 9.91 -8.18 14.20
CA VAL A 34 9.93 -9.63 14.36
C VAL A 34 11.03 -10.22 13.46
N PRO A 35 12.05 -10.88 14.03
CA PRO A 35 13.15 -11.44 13.23
C PRO A 35 12.63 -12.43 12.18
N CYS A 36 13.16 -12.35 10.96
CA CYS A 36 12.80 -13.23 9.84
C CYS A 36 11.30 -13.25 9.49
N HIS A 37 10.54 -12.25 9.95
CA HIS A 37 9.14 -12.11 9.59
C HIS A 37 8.99 -11.73 8.12
N ARG A 38 8.24 -12.53 7.37
CA ARG A 38 8.10 -12.38 5.92
C ARG A 38 6.96 -11.45 5.51
N CYS A 39 6.62 -10.46 6.33
CA CYS A 39 5.63 -9.45 5.96
C CYS A 39 6.26 -8.36 5.08
N ILE A 40 5.40 -7.67 4.35
CA ILE A 40 5.82 -6.60 3.45
C ILE A 40 6.54 -5.46 4.18
N ASP A 41 6.10 -5.10 5.37
CA ASP A 41 6.70 -4.05 6.19
C ASP A 41 8.14 -4.39 6.60
N ASN A 42 8.39 -5.66 7.00
CA ASN A 42 9.74 -6.15 7.27
C ASN A 42 10.62 -6.09 6.01
N ALA A 43 10.13 -6.56 4.87
CA ALA A 43 10.87 -6.58 3.62
C ALA A 43 11.23 -5.17 3.15
N ILE A 44 10.27 -4.26 3.09
CA ILE A 44 10.49 -2.87 2.64
C ILE A 44 11.52 -2.18 3.54
N HIS A 45 11.37 -2.25 4.87
CA HIS A 45 12.33 -1.64 5.78
C HIS A 45 13.72 -2.26 5.74
N THR A 46 13.80 -3.57 5.49
CA THR A 46 15.09 -4.29 5.35
C THR A 46 15.83 -3.82 4.11
N TYR A 47 15.18 -3.82 2.96
CA TYR A 47 15.83 -3.47 1.69
C TYR A 47 16.03 -1.97 1.49
N ALA A 48 15.16 -1.13 2.04
CA ALA A 48 15.34 0.33 2.02
C ALA A 48 16.51 0.80 2.90
N GLY A 49 16.80 0.08 3.97
CA GLY A 49 17.86 0.42 4.91
C GLY A 49 17.42 1.30 6.08
N ILE A 50 18.37 1.55 6.99
CA ILE A 50 18.11 2.23 8.26
C ILE A 50 17.58 3.66 8.10
N GLN A 51 17.98 4.36 7.02
CA GLN A 51 17.56 5.74 6.77
C GLN A 51 16.04 5.87 6.67
N MET A 52 15.34 4.89 6.06
CA MET A 52 13.89 4.88 5.99
C MET A 52 13.27 4.86 7.39
N ARG A 53 13.79 4.00 8.27
CA ARG A 53 13.29 3.90 9.64
C ARG A 53 13.50 5.20 10.42
N LEU A 54 14.66 5.87 10.23
CA LEU A 54 14.94 7.18 10.83
C LEU A 54 14.00 8.26 10.28
N ALA A 55 13.72 8.25 8.98
CA ALA A 55 12.76 9.18 8.37
C ALA A 55 11.33 8.97 8.91
N CYS A 56 10.89 7.72 9.03
CA CYS A 56 9.61 7.38 9.65
C CYS A 56 9.57 7.82 11.12
N HIS A 57 10.64 7.56 11.88
CA HIS A 57 10.73 7.99 13.27
C HIS A 57 10.56 9.50 13.40
N GLU A 58 11.22 10.29 12.56
CA GLU A 58 11.10 11.75 12.60
C GLU A 58 9.68 12.23 12.25
N ILE A 59 9.02 11.60 11.27
CA ILE A 59 7.61 11.88 10.97
C ILE A 59 6.73 11.63 12.21
N MET A 60 6.87 10.45 12.83
CA MET A 60 6.08 10.07 13.99
C MET A 60 6.37 10.94 15.22
N ARG A 61 7.63 11.31 15.42
CA ARG A 61 8.05 12.22 16.50
C ARG A 61 7.39 13.60 16.35
N ARG A 62 7.34 14.14 15.13
CA ARG A 62 6.65 15.42 14.85
C ARG A 62 5.15 15.32 15.00
N GLN A 63 4.57 14.19 14.60
CA GLN A 63 3.14 13.93 14.73
C GLN A 63 2.70 13.79 16.19
N GLY A 64 3.51 13.17 17.04
CA GLY A 64 3.26 13.03 18.49
C GLY A 64 2.23 11.97 18.89
N HIS A 65 1.72 11.21 17.94
CA HIS A 65 0.77 10.10 18.18
C HIS A 65 0.91 9.00 17.11
N ALA A 66 0.40 7.80 17.39
CA ALA A 66 0.37 6.70 16.45
C ALA A 66 -0.37 7.06 15.15
N GLU A 67 0.05 6.50 14.02
CA GLU A 67 -0.64 6.71 12.75
C GLU A 67 -2.03 6.07 12.79
N LEU A 68 -3.01 6.78 12.26
CA LEU A 68 -4.39 6.33 12.23
C LEU A 68 -4.61 5.33 11.08
N VAL A 69 -5.53 4.39 11.28
CA VAL A 69 -5.98 3.48 10.22
C VAL A 69 -6.59 4.31 9.08
N GLY A 70 -6.21 3.99 7.86
CA GLY A 70 -6.66 4.71 6.67
C GLY A 70 -5.83 5.94 6.30
N GLY A 71 -4.87 6.34 7.16
CA GLY A 71 -3.93 7.43 6.88
C GLY A 71 -2.77 7.01 5.98
N ALA A 72 -2.01 7.99 5.48
CA ALA A 72 -0.82 7.74 4.67
C ALA A 72 0.29 8.77 4.94
N LYS A 73 1.56 8.31 4.90
CA LYS A 73 2.77 9.13 4.98
C LYS A 73 3.71 8.76 3.84
N ILE A 74 4.55 9.69 3.42
CA ILE A 74 5.52 9.46 2.35
C ILE A 74 6.95 9.69 2.83
N THR A 75 7.86 8.82 2.42
CA THR A 75 9.31 8.96 2.62
C THR A 75 10.03 8.74 1.29
N SER A 76 11.31 9.14 1.22
CA SER A 76 12.20 8.60 0.19
C SER A 76 12.27 7.08 0.31
N ALA A 77 12.53 6.40 -0.80
CA ALA A 77 12.67 4.94 -0.83
C ALA A 77 14.09 4.45 -0.49
N PHE A 78 15.05 5.37 -0.40
CA PHE A 78 16.45 5.12 -0.09
C PHE A 78 17.08 4.07 -1.02
N ASN A 79 17.38 2.85 -0.52
CA ASN A 79 18.05 1.82 -1.32
C ASN A 79 17.11 1.02 -2.24
N LEU A 80 15.79 1.26 -2.19
CA LEU A 80 14.86 0.64 -3.12
C LEU A 80 14.95 1.28 -4.52
N PRO A 81 14.63 0.57 -5.60
CA PRO A 81 14.64 1.11 -6.96
C PRO A 81 13.52 2.13 -7.22
N SER A 82 12.45 2.14 -6.41
CA SER A 82 11.42 3.18 -6.43
C SER A 82 11.94 4.51 -5.87
N ARG A 83 11.27 5.62 -6.18
CA ARG A 83 11.68 6.95 -5.67
C ARG A 83 11.17 7.21 -4.25
N TYR A 84 9.97 6.74 -3.96
CA TYR A 84 9.26 6.96 -2.70
C TYR A 84 8.66 5.68 -2.17
N VAL A 85 8.43 5.67 -0.85
CA VAL A 85 7.53 4.72 -0.20
C VAL A 85 6.38 5.49 0.44
N ILE A 86 5.16 5.06 0.18
CA ILE A 86 3.96 5.57 0.86
C ILE A 86 3.55 4.52 1.89
N HIS A 87 3.60 4.90 3.15
CA HIS A 87 3.25 4.05 4.28
C HIS A 87 1.78 4.29 4.66
N THR A 88 0.98 3.23 4.75
CA THR A 88 -0.42 3.30 5.19
C THR A 88 -0.71 2.20 6.21
N VAL A 89 -1.61 2.47 7.13
CA VAL A 89 -2.02 1.53 8.16
C VAL A 89 -3.41 1.02 7.83
N GLY A 90 -3.50 -0.26 7.48
CA GLY A 90 -4.78 -0.89 7.19
C GLY A 90 -5.50 -1.38 8.45
N PRO A 91 -6.81 -1.70 8.36
CA PRO A 91 -7.57 -2.29 9.45
C PRO A 91 -7.11 -3.70 9.78
N ILE A 92 -7.19 -4.05 11.06
CA ILE A 92 -7.02 -5.42 11.58
C ILE A 92 -8.41 -6.01 11.71
N VAL A 93 -8.67 -7.14 11.05
CA VAL A 93 -9.96 -7.81 11.05
C VAL A 93 -9.93 -9.00 11.99
N ASP A 94 -10.92 -9.10 12.85
CA ASP A 94 -11.17 -10.27 13.69
C ASP A 94 -12.53 -10.86 13.34
N GLY A 95 -12.51 -11.98 12.60
CA GLY A 95 -13.69 -12.59 12.00
C GLY A 95 -14.08 -11.97 10.65
N GLU A 96 -15.35 -11.65 10.48
CA GLU A 96 -15.86 -11.05 9.24
C GLU A 96 -15.64 -9.52 9.25
N PRO A 97 -15.21 -8.92 8.11
CA PRO A 97 -15.00 -7.49 8.02
C PRO A 97 -16.31 -6.71 8.24
N THR A 98 -16.24 -5.71 9.08
CA THR A 98 -17.35 -4.77 9.29
C THR A 98 -17.40 -3.69 8.20
N GLY A 99 -18.50 -2.95 8.13
CA GLY A 99 -18.59 -1.77 7.25
C GLY A 99 -17.52 -0.71 7.55
N ARG A 100 -17.10 -0.60 8.82
CA ARG A 100 -16.01 0.26 9.24
C ARG A 100 -14.67 -0.21 8.68
N ASP A 101 -14.36 -1.49 8.79
CA ASP A 101 -13.11 -2.06 8.26
C ASP A 101 -13.03 -1.86 6.73
N CYS A 102 -14.15 -2.05 6.03
CA CYS A 102 -14.23 -1.80 4.59
C CYS A 102 -13.96 -0.32 4.25
N ALA A 103 -14.55 0.61 4.99
CA ALA A 103 -14.35 2.03 4.80
C ALA A 103 -12.90 2.46 5.13
N GLU A 104 -12.31 1.92 6.17
CA GLU A 104 -10.92 2.14 6.57
C GLU A 104 -9.94 1.61 5.51
N LEU A 105 -10.19 0.42 4.97
CA LEU A 105 -9.38 -0.12 3.86
C LEU A 105 -9.48 0.75 2.61
N ALA A 106 -10.67 1.18 2.22
CA ALA A 106 -10.85 2.10 1.10
C ALA A 106 -10.13 3.45 1.36
N SER A 107 -10.13 3.93 2.60
CA SER A 107 -9.39 5.13 3.01
C SER A 107 -7.88 4.99 2.80
N CYS A 108 -7.29 3.81 3.06
CA CYS A 108 -5.87 3.56 2.78
C CYS A 108 -5.53 3.83 1.31
N TYR A 109 -6.30 3.27 0.38
CA TYR A 109 -6.08 3.48 -1.06
C TYR A 109 -6.27 4.94 -1.46
N ARG A 110 -7.35 5.60 -1.00
CA ARG A 110 -7.62 7.02 -1.29
C ARG A 110 -6.52 7.93 -0.75
N SER A 111 -6.08 7.72 0.48
CA SER A 111 -5.03 8.52 1.12
C SER A 111 -3.69 8.38 0.39
N CYS A 112 -3.32 7.16 0.01
CA CYS A 112 -2.11 6.91 -0.77
C CYS A 112 -2.17 7.60 -2.14
N LEU A 113 -3.27 7.46 -2.87
CA LEU A 113 -3.45 8.07 -4.18
C LEU A 113 -3.49 9.60 -4.12
N LYS A 114 -4.14 10.16 -3.10
CA LYS A 114 -4.16 11.61 -2.85
C LYS A 114 -2.74 12.12 -2.61
N LEU A 115 -1.99 11.47 -1.73
CA LEU A 115 -0.62 11.83 -1.40
C LEU A 115 0.31 11.70 -2.63
N ALA A 116 0.13 10.65 -3.44
CA ALA A 116 0.86 10.48 -4.69
C ALA A 116 0.55 11.62 -5.68
N LYS A 117 -0.71 12.01 -5.82
CA LYS A 117 -1.12 13.13 -6.69
C LYS A 117 -0.54 14.46 -6.21
N GLU A 118 -0.58 14.75 -4.91
CA GLU A 118 0.01 15.96 -4.30
C GLU A 118 1.52 16.04 -4.57
N ASN A 119 2.20 14.90 -4.59
CA ASN A 119 3.63 14.80 -4.91
C ASN A 119 3.91 14.65 -6.43
N LYS A 120 2.90 14.80 -7.30
CA LYS A 120 3.00 14.72 -8.77
C LYS A 120 3.62 13.40 -9.26
N LEU A 121 3.33 12.29 -8.56
CA LEU A 121 3.79 10.98 -8.96
C LEU A 121 2.93 10.44 -10.12
N ARG A 122 3.57 9.75 -11.05
CA ARG A 122 2.93 9.19 -12.25
C ARG A 122 2.65 7.69 -12.14
N SER A 123 3.26 7.02 -11.18
CA SER A 123 3.07 5.58 -10.96
C SER A 123 3.11 5.23 -9.47
N VAL A 124 2.17 4.39 -9.05
CA VAL A 124 2.09 3.88 -7.67
C VAL A 124 1.82 2.38 -7.71
N ALA A 125 2.63 1.60 -6.98
CA ALA A 125 2.43 0.17 -6.83
C ALA A 125 1.87 -0.14 -5.43
N PHE A 126 0.73 -0.78 -5.38
CA PHE A 126 0.08 -1.22 -4.14
C PHE A 126 0.34 -2.69 -3.87
N CYS A 127 0.74 -3.02 -2.64
CA CYS A 127 0.63 -4.39 -2.13
C CYS A 127 -0.82 -4.71 -1.73
N CYS A 128 -1.09 -5.97 -1.38
CA CYS A 128 -2.40 -6.40 -0.86
C CYS A 128 -2.57 -5.95 0.60
N ILE A 129 -3.04 -4.73 0.82
CA ILE A 129 -3.16 -4.11 2.14
C ILE A 129 -4.08 -4.95 3.04
N SER A 130 -3.68 -5.17 4.28
CA SER A 130 -4.38 -5.91 5.35
C SER A 130 -4.61 -7.42 5.12
N THR A 131 -4.26 -8.01 3.98
CA THR A 131 -4.58 -9.42 3.67
C THR A 131 -3.61 -10.45 4.28
N GLY A 132 -2.53 -9.99 4.90
CA GLY A 132 -1.58 -10.83 5.63
C GLY A 132 -1.93 -10.93 7.12
N GLU A 133 -1.05 -10.38 7.96
CA GLU A 133 -1.17 -10.39 9.42
C GLU A 133 -2.46 -9.73 9.93
N PHE A 134 -3.03 -8.80 9.18
CA PHE A 134 -4.26 -8.10 9.55
C PHE A 134 -5.54 -8.82 9.13
N ARG A 135 -5.41 -9.99 8.48
CA ARG A 135 -6.46 -11.00 8.25
C ARG A 135 -7.71 -10.51 7.49
N PHE A 136 -7.60 -9.44 6.72
CA PHE A 136 -8.70 -9.06 5.83
C PHE A 136 -8.86 -10.11 4.72
N PRO A 137 -10.08 -10.63 4.43
CA PRO A 137 -10.29 -11.63 3.39
C PRO A 137 -9.84 -11.12 2.01
N ASN A 138 -9.03 -11.91 1.30
CA ASN A 138 -8.35 -11.50 0.07
C ASN A 138 -9.32 -11.02 -1.02
N GLU A 139 -10.43 -11.73 -1.26
CA GLU A 139 -11.41 -11.35 -2.29
C GLU A 139 -12.11 -10.02 -1.96
N ALA A 140 -12.54 -9.86 -0.71
CA ALA A 140 -13.20 -8.63 -0.26
C ALA A 140 -12.23 -7.44 -0.32
N ALA A 141 -10.98 -7.64 0.14
CA ALA A 141 -9.94 -6.60 0.09
C ALA A 141 -9.61 -6.19 -1.35
N ALA A 142 -9.45 -7.15 -2.26
CA ALA A 142 -9.15 -6.88 -3.66
C ALA A 142 -10.30 -6.14 -4.37
N LYS A 143 -11.55 -6.49 -4.07
CA LYS A 143 -12.72 -5.78 -4.60
C LYS A 143 -12.72 -4.31 -4.16
N ILE A 144 -12.55 -4.04 -2.87
CA ILE A 144 -12.47 -2.68 -2.32
C ILE A 144 -11.30 -1.91 -2.97
N ALA A 145 -10.15 -2.54 -3.11
CA ALA A 145 -8.97 -1.95 -3.73
C ALA A 145 -9.25 -1.51 -5.17
N VAL A 146 -9.77 -2.40 -6.00
CA VAL A 146 -10.03 -2.15 -7.43
C VAL A 146 -11.11 -1.08 -7.61
N GLU A 147 -12.21 -1.18 -6.86
CA GLU A 147 -13.32 -0.21 -6.92
C GLU A 147 -12.83 1.20 -6.51
N THR A 148 -12.10 1.31 -5.39
CA THR A 148 -11.59 2.58 -4.89
C THR A 148 -10.60 3.23 -5.85
N VAL A 149 -9.67 2.45 -6.41
CA VAL A 149 -8.69 2.95 -7.37
C VAL A 149 -9.37 3.41 -8.66
N ARG A 150 -10.30 2.63 -9.22
CA ARG A 150 -11.05 3.01 -10.41
C ARG A 150 -11.86 4.28 -10.22
N GLU A 151 -12.53 4.42 -9.07
CA GLU A 151 -13.26 5.63 -8.70
C GLU A 151 -12.33 6.84 -8.66
N PHE A 152 -11.22 6.74 -7.95
CA PHE A 152 -10.25 7.84 -7.82
C PHE A 152 -9.67 8.27 -9.18
N LEU A 153 -9.27 7.31 -10.02
CA LEU A 153 -8.68 7.63 -11.32
C LEU A 153 -9.67 8.33 -12.25
N ARG A 154 -10.95 7.92 -12.22
CA ARG A 154 -12.02 8.55 -13.00
C ARG A 154 -12.34 9.96 -12.51
N GLU A 155 -12.59 10.13 -11.22
CA GLU A 155 -12.98 11.42 -10.65
C GLU A 155 -11.88 12.49 -10.76
N LYS A 156 -10.64 12.10 -10.63
CA LYS A 156 -9.52 13.04 -10.54
C LYS A 156 -8.79 13.27 -11.85
N ASN A 157 -9.19 12.58 -12.94
CA ASN A 157 -8.47 12.59 -14.23
C ASN A 157 -6.94 12.52 -13.99
N ALA A 158 -6.54 11.55 -13.16
CA ALA A 158 -5.27 11.65 -12.43
C ALA A 158 -4.05 11.43 -13.33
N GLY A 159 -4.23 10.87 -14.53
CA GLY A 159 -3.11 10.54 -15.44
C GLY A 159 -2.04 9.64 -14.83
N MET A 160 -2.39 8.95 -13.74
CA MET A 160 -1.49 8.13 -12.92
C MET A 160 -1.66 6.67 -13.29
N ARG A 161 -0.55 5.94 -13.37
CA ARG A 161 -0.55 4.48 -13.49
C ARG A 161 -0.59 3.86 -12.11
N VAL A 162 -1.57 2.98 -11.87
CA VAL A 162 -1.65 2.19 -10.65
C VAL A 162 -1.29 0.74 -10.97
N ILE A 163 -0.40 0.16 -10.17
CA ILE A 163 0.06 -1.21 -10.29
C ILE A 163 -0.43 -1.96 -9.04
N PHE A 164 -1.33 -2.93 -9.21
CA PHE A 164 -1.60 -3.89 -8.16
C PHE A 164 -0.48 -4.93 -8.17
N ASN A 165 0.36 -4.86 -7.18
CA ASN A 165 1.40 -5.85 -6.95
C ASN A 165 0.85 -6.98 -6.08
N VAL A 166 0.95 -8.19 -6.59
CA VAL A 166 0.59 -9.41 -5.87
C VAL A 166 1.81 -10.31 -5.75
N PHE A 167 1.91 -11.04 -4.66
CA PHE A 167 3.01 -11.97 -4.44
C PHE A 167 2.55 -13.42 -4.60
N LYS A 168 1.38 -13.76 -4.05
CA LYS A 168 0.81 -15.11 -4.07
C LYS A 168 -0.05 -15.35 -5.31
N ASP A 169 -0.11 -16.60 -5.79
CA ASP A 169 -0.94 -16.98 -6.93
C ASP A 169 -2.43 -16.73 -6.68
N ILE A 170 -2.91 -16.99 -5.47
CA ILE A 170 -4.30 -16.73 -5.09
C ILE A 170 -4.68 -15.26 -5.30
N ASP A 171 -3.83 -14.33 -4.90
CA ASP A 171 -4.08 -12.90 -5.09
C ASP A 171 -4.06 -12.54 -6.59
N ARG A 172 -3.13 -13.13 -7.35
CA ARG A 172 -3.06 -12.94 -8.80
C ARG A 172 -4.37 -13.36 -9.49
N GLU A 173 -4.91 -14.51 -9.12
CA GLU A 173 -6.16 -15.01 -9.70
C GLU A 173 -7.35 -14.11 -9.36
N ILE A 174 -7.44 -13.63 -8.12
CA ILE A 174 -8.49 -12.71 -7.67
C ILE A 174 -8.41 -11.41 -8.47
N TYR A 175 -7.25 -10.74 -8.47
CA TYR A 175 -7.08 -9.47 -9.17
C TYR A 175 -7.26 -9.63 -10.70
N ALA A 176 -6.79 -10.72 -11.30
CA ALA A 176 -6.98 -10.98 -12.73
C ALA A 176 -8.46 -11.11 -13.13
N LYS A 177 -9.32 -11.65 -12.26
CA LYS A 177 -10.78 -11.69 -12.48
C LYS A 177 -11.41 -10.30 -12.37
N LEU A 178 -11.00 -9.49 -11.39
CA LEU A 178 -11.56 -8.17 -11.15
C LEU A 178 -11.14 -7.11 -12.17
N LEU A 179 -10.01 -7.32 -12.85
CA LEU A 179 -9.44 -6.38 -13.82
C LEU A 179 -9.78 -6.71 -15.29
N ARG A 180 -10.58 -7.75 -15.52
CA ARG A 180 -11.16 -8.06 -16.84
C ARG A 180 -12.31 -7.09 -17.10
#